data_543e4ee6bbde9d9ab181ee8cc794e716
#
_entry.id   543e4ee6bbde9d9ab181ee8cc794e716
#
_cell.length_a   1.000
_cell.length_b   1.000
_cell.length_c   1.000
_cell.angle_alpha   90.00
_cell.angle_beta   90.00
_cell.angle_gamma   90.00
#
_symmetry.space_group_name_H-M   'P 1'
#
loop_
_entity.id
_entity.type
_entity.pdbx_description
1 polymer ?
#
loop_
_entity_poly.entity_id
_entity_poly.type
_entity_poly.pdbx_seq_one_letter_code
_entity_poly.pdbx_strand_id
1 'polypeptide(L)'
;MTETQVAEPNTSVGRTIARNTAFGVGAQLVLRVASFIFQVAVINNLGDENWGKYNIVIGWATLFGVLGDLGISQYLTREIARDKSNANQLFWNSVVLRFLLAIVAGVVTTISAIIIGYSPEIVIGCILFTTSYLFQALLAPLTSLVVGSERIDLSSLFAIVLQVLFWIFGTIVMVMGLGFQWIVIANVVNIPITALLMFYSVRRNKLGPPKFHITMADWWPLIRASLPFGAMQLSLSFAYRMDTIILSRTATEQVVGWYNVAYSLTLTLLTATRAYNEAVLPSLSRAYATAPDTARSIYFRSVKMMAFLGLPLCIGGSILAARIIATLYKPEYAPAALALAILIWDIPFNVYHAFGGAVANSMKNEKKVSNIFIVLSVLNFFLNLILIIPLGMIGASFATVLTDMWGAAQFYFMFRYRFGAGLQFRNLIRLAGAAVIMGIVAYWLSNLALINNFGKWGSLVIIIGASAVVYLILAWFSGAFTTSERQQFTGLALRVMGLLRRKLGFAA
;
A
#
# COMPACT_ATOMS: atom_id res chain seq x y z
N MET A 1 -0.64 57.18 -3.67
CA MET A 1 -0.14 56.16 -2.75
C MET A 1 -1.37 55.46 -2.20
N THR A 2 -1.76 54.35 -2.80
CA THR A 2 -2.90 53.53 -2.39
C THR A 2 -2.34 52.30 -1.69
N GLU A 3 -2.49 52.26 -0.37
CA GLU A 3 -2.14 51.08 0.45
C GLU A 3 -2.99 49.88 0.03
N THR A 4 -2.34 48.87 -0.51
CA THR A 4 -2.95 47.56 -0.77
C THR A 4 -3.10 46.85 0.57
N GLN A 5 -4.32 46.83 1.11
CA GLN A 5 -4.67 46.04 2.27
C GLN A 5 -4.45 44.54 1.91
N VAL A 6 -3.43 43.95 2.49
CA VAL A 6 -3.22 42.50 2.49
C VAL A 6 -4.33 41.89 3.37
N ALA A 7 -5.28 41.25 2.74
CA ALA A 7 -6.37 40.54 3.43
C ALA A 7 -5.77 39.50 4.39
N GLU A 8 -6.07 39.63 5.69
CA GLU A 8 -5.72 38.62 6.69
C GLU A 8 -6.28 37.25 6.31
N PRO A 9 -5.50 36.17 6.40
CA PRO A 9 -5.97 34.85 6.05
C PRO A 9 -7.11 34.46 7.00
N ASN A 10 -8.28 34.18 6.42
CA ASN A 10 -9.53 33.85 7.09
C ASN A 10 -9.34 32.61 7.99
N THR A 11 -9.10 32.81 9.27
CA THR A 11 -8.77 31.79 10.28
C THR A 11 -9.87 30.71 10.42
N SER A 12 -11.09 31.02 10.00
CA SER A 12 -12.25 30.09 10.02
C SER A 12 -12.12 29.00 8.91
N VAL A 13 -11.65 29.36 7.72
CA VAL A 13 -11.45 28.45 6.60
C VAL A 13 -10.31 27.45 6.91
N GLY A 14 -9.19 27.95 7.43
CA GLY A 14 -8.07 27.12 7.85
C GLY A 14 -8.45 26.11 8.95
N ARG A 15 -9.30 26.52 9.90
CA ARG A 15 -9.80 25.65 10.98
C ARG A 15 -10.74 24.56 10.46
N THR A 16 -11.61 24.90 9.50
CA THR A 16 -12.54 23.95 8.87
C THR A 16 -11.77 22.92 8.03
N ILE A 17 -10.79 23.36 7.22
CA ILE A 17 -9.92 22.47 6.44
C ILE A 17 -9.16 21.51 7.36
N ALA A 18 -8.51 22.03 8.42
CA ALA A 18 -7.77 21.20 9.37
C ALA A 18 -8.66 20.18 10.09
N ARG A 19 -9.89 20.56 10.45
CA ARG A 19 -10.86 19.65 11.08
C ARG A 19 -11.32 18.56 10.12
N ASN A 20 -11.63 18.91 8.88
CA ASN A 20 -12.08 17.94 7.86
C ASN A 20 -10.94 16.98 7.48
N THR A 21 -9.70 17.47 7.35
CA THR A 21 -8.52 16.65 7.11
C THR A 21 -8.26 15.69 8.28
N ALA A 22 -8.32 16.17 9.52
CA ALA A 22 -8.14 15.31 10.71
C ALA A 22 -9.23 14.24 10.81
N PHE A 23 -10.48 14.58 10.48
CA PHE A 23 -11.58 13.61 10.44
C PHE A 23 -11.37 12.57 9.32
N GLY A 24 -10.96 12.99 8.14
CA GLY A 24 -10.66 12.10 7.02
C GLY A 24 -9.52 11.12 7.32
N VAL A 25 -8.44 11.61 7.94
CA VAL A 25 -7.31 10.76 8.37
C VAL A 25 -7.75 9.77 9.46
N GLY A 26 -8.53 10.22 10.44
CA GLY A 26 -9.07 9.36 11.48
C GLY A 26 -9.96 8.24 10.92
N ALA A 27 -10.86 8.57 10.00
CA ALA A 27 -11.72 7.59 9.32
C ALA A 27 -10.91 6.57 8.52
N GLN A 28 -9.87 7.00 7.80
CA GLN A 28 -8.98 6.09 7.07
C GLN A 28 -8.23 5.14 7.99
N LEU A 29 -7.76 5.61 9.16
CA LEU A 29 -7.11 4.75 10.14
C LEU A 29 -8.06 3.69 10.68
N VAL A 30 -9.30 4.05 11.01
CA VAL A 30 -10.33 3.10 11.46
C VAL A 30 -10.59 2.03 10.39
N LEU A 31 -10.75 2.45 9.13
CA LEU A 31 -10.95 1.53 8.02
C LEU A 31 -9.76 0.58 7.83
N ARG A 32 -8.53 1.05 7.98
CA ARG A 32 -7.32 0.22 7.88
C ARG A 32 -7.25 -0.82 8.99
N VAL A 33 -7.53 -0.42 10.23
CA VAL A 33 -7.58 -1.34 11.35
C VAL A 33 -8.68 -2.39 11.16
N ALA A 34 -9.87 -1.97 10.74
CA ALA A 34 -10.97 -2.89 10.45
C ALA A 34 -10.63 -3.85 9.30
N SER A 35 -9.99 -3.36 8.22
CA SER A 35 -9.51 -4.20 7.11
C SER A 35 -8.49 -5.24 7.58
N PHE A 36 -7.57 -4.84 8.45
CA PHE A 36 -6.57 -5.73 9.00
C PHE A 36 -7.20 -6.83 9.87
N ILE A 37 -8.12 -6.47 10.78
CA ILE A 37 -8.85 -7.42 11.62
C ILE A 37 -9.65 -8.41 10.74
N PHE A 38 -10.36 -7.90 9.73
CA PHE A 38 -11.09 -8.73 8.79
C PHE A 38 -10.17 -9.69 8.03
N GLN A 39 -9.03 -9.21 7.55
CA GLN A 39 -8.04 -10.03 6.85
C GLN A 39 -7.50 -11.15 7.74
N VAL A 40 -7.16 -10.87 8.99
CA VAL A 40 -6.73 -11.89 9.97
C VAL A 40 -7.82 -12.93 10.20
N ALA A 41 -9.09 -12.51 10.28
CA ALA A 41 -10.22 -13.42 10.42
C ALA A 41 -10.39 -14.33 9.19
N VAL A 42 -10.29 -13.79 7.97
CA VAL A 42 -10.36 -14.58 6.71
C VAL A 42 -9.21 -15.59 6.66
N ILE A 43 -7.99 -15.18 6.95
CA ILE A 43 -6.80 -16.06 6.94
C ILE A 43 -7.00 -17.23 7.90
N ASN A 44 -7.42 -16.95 9.13
CA ASN A 44 -7.66 -17.99 10.14
C ASN A 44 -8.84 -18.89 9.80
N ASN A 45 -9.85 -18.39 9.11
CA ASN A 45 -11.00 -19.20 8.69
C ASN A 45 -10.64 -20.16 7.55
N LEU A 46 -9.91 -19.67 6.55
CA LEU A 46 -9.55 -20.45 5.37
C LEU A 46 -8.51 -21.55 5.64
N GLY A 47 -7.57 -21.32 6.57
CA GLY A 47 -6.40 -22.18 6.73
C GLY A 47 -5.31 -21.87 5.69
N ASP A 48 -4.12 -22.42 5.90
CA ASP A 48 -2.92 -22.06 5.15
C ASP A 48 -2.98 -22.48 3.67
N GLU A 49 -3.49 -23.65 3.39
CA GLU A 49 -3.65 -24.17 2.03
C GLU A 49 -4.65 -23.34 1.21
N ASN A 50 -5.88 -23.14 1.73
CA ASN A 50 -6.89 -22.36 1.02
C ASN A 50 -6.51 -20.88 0.91
N TRP A 51 -5.80 -20.33 1.91
CA TRP A 51 -5.23 -18.99 1.81
C TRP A 51 -4.16 -18.93 0.71
N GLY A 52 -3.34 -19.95 0.56
CA GLY A 52 -2.39 -20.10 -0.55
C GLY A 52 -3.08 -20.13 -1.90
N LYS A 53 -4.09 -21.01 -2.08
CA LYS A 53 -4.90 -21.09 -3.30
C LYS A 53 -5.55 -19.73 -3.65
N TYR A 54 -6.12 -19.06 -2.65
CA TYR A 54 -6.69 -17.72 -2.83
C TYR A 54 -5.66 -16.71 -3.35
N ASN A 55 -4.45 -16.70 -2.78
CA ASN A 55 -3.40 -15.76 -3.21
C ASN A 55 -2.83 -16.12 -4.59
N ILE A 56 -2.77 -17.38 -4.97
CA ILE A 56 -2.41 -17.80 -6.33
C ILE A 56 -3.44 -17.27 -7.33
N VAL A 57 -4.74 -17.46 -7.05
CA VAL A 57 -5.83 -16.94 -7.90
C VAL A 57 -5.72 -15.40 -8.05
N ILE A 58 -5.60 -14.67 -6.93
CA ILE A 58 -5.50 -13.21 -6.96
C ILE A 58 -4.24 -12.77 -7.71
N GLY A 59 -3.09 -13.41 -7.44
CA GLY A 59 -1.81 -13.09 -8.07
C GLY A 59 -1.87 -13.27 -9.59
N TRP A 60 -2.34 -14.44 -10.02
CA TRP A 60 -2.46 -14.79 -11.43
C TRP A 60 -3.46 -13.90 -12.16
N ALA A 61 -4.66 -13.77 -11.61
CA ALA A 61 -5.67 -12.89 -12.16
C ALA A 61 -5.22 -11.42 -12.21
N THR A 62 -4.62 -10.88 -11.14
CA THR A 62 -4.16 -9.48 -11.13
C THR A 62 -3.12 -9.21 -12.21
N LEU A 63 -2.22 -10.17 -12.48
CA LEU A 63 -1.19 -10.02 -13.52
C LEU A 63 -1.83 -9.85 -14.91
N PHE A 64 -2.74 -10.74 -15.28
CA PHE A 64 -3.42 -10.69 -16.58
C PHE A 64 -4.58 -9.69 -16.62
N GLY A 65 -5.11 -9.29 -15.47
CA GLY A 65 -6.15 -8.28 -15.34
C GLY A 65 -5.77 -6.92 -15.91
N VAL A 66 -4.47 -6.63 -16.01
CA VAL A 66 -3.96 -5.43 -16.69
C VAL A 66 -4.38 -5.38 -18.15
N LEU A 67 -4.55 -6.55 -18.81
CA LEU A 67 -5.07 -6.63 -20.18
C LEU A 67 -6.52 -6.12 -20.29
N GLY A 68 -7.30 -6.25 -19.21
CA GLY A 68 -8.69 -5.77 -19.15
C GLY A 68 -8.80 -4.26 -18.94
N ASP A 69 -7.71 -3.57 -18.59
CA ASP A 69 -7.66 -2.11 -18.44
C ASP A 69 -6.77 -1.41 -19.45
N LEU A 70 -5.60 -1.95 -19.75
CA LEU A 70 -4.56 -1.35 -20.60
C LEU A 70 -4.24 0.11 -20.27
N GLY A 71 -4.51 0.55 -19.01
CA GLY A 71 -4.32 1.93 -18.57
C GLY A 71 -5.43 2.91 -18.95
N ILE A 72 -6.53 2.41 -19.51
CA ILE A 72 -7.69 3.22 -19.95
C ILE A 72 -8.24 4.04 -18.80
N SER A 73 -8.29 3.49 -17.58
CA SER A 73 -8.80 4.20 -16.40
C SER A 73 -8.00 5.46 -16.07
N GLN A 74 -6.66 5.39 -16.07
CA GLN A 74 -5.81 6.55 -15.81
C GLN A 74 -5.89 7.58 -16.93
N TYR A 75 -5.88 7.12 -18.18
CA TYR A 75 -6.06 7.98 -19.35
C TYR A 75 -7.39 8.73 -19.30
N LEU A 76 -8.49 8.00 -19.06
CA LEU A 76 -9.84 8.56 -18.95
C LEU A 76 -9.94 9.61 -17.84
N THR A 77 -9.40 9.34 -16.68
CA THR A 77 -9.37 10.29 -15.55
C THR A 77 -8.68 11.59 -15.94
N ARG A 78 -7.52 11.49 -16.61
CA ARG A 78 -6.73 12.65 -17.05
C ARG A 78 -7.47 13.47 -18.10
N GLU A 79 -8.04 12.83 -19.12
CA GLU A 79 -8.71 13.54 -20.21
C GLU A 79 -10.02 14.20 -19.74
N ILE A 80 -10.80 13.56 -18.88
CA ILE A 80 -12.00 14.17 -18.30
C ILE A 80 -11.64 15.37 -17.40
N ALA A 81 -10.56 15.29 -16.64
CA ALA A 81 -10.08 16.42 -15.83
C ALA A 81 -9.63 17.60 -16.73
N ARG A 82 -9.08 17.30 -17.90
CA ARG A 82 -8.65 18.31 -18.88
C ARG A 82 -9.82 18.95 -19.64
N ASP A 83 -10.77 18.13 -20.07
CA ASP A 83 -11.93 18.58 -20.86
C ASP A 83 -13.18 17.72 -20.57
N LYS A 84 -14.11 18.30 -19.82
CA LYS A 84 -15.36 17.64 -19.41
C LYS A 84 -16.34 17.46 -20.59
N SER A 85 -16.18 18.19 -21.68
CA SER A 85 -17.08 18.09 -22.85
C SER A 85 -16.97 16.74 -23.57
N ASN A 86 -15.78 16.14 -23.57
CA ASN A 86 -15.50 14.85 -24.19
C ASN A 86 -15.81 13.65 -23.27
N ALA A 87 -16.19 13.91 -22.03
CA ALA A 87 -16.45 12.86 -21.03
C ALA A 87 -17.45 11.81 -21.51
N ASN A 88 -18.46 12.26 -22.29
CA ASN A 88 -19.52 11.42 -22.81
C ASN A 88 -19.02 10.34 -23.77
N GLN A 89 -18.34 10.77 -24.81
CA GLN A 89 -17.81 9.90 -25.86
C GLN A 89 -16.75 8.95 -25.29
N LEU A 90 -15.82 9.48 -24.49
CA LEU A 90 -14.76 8.70 -23.86
C LEU A 90 -15.29 7.64 -22.89
N PHE A 91 -16.34 7.96 -22.12
CA PHE A 91 -16.91 7.04 -21.14
C PHE A 91 -17.47 5.77 -21.77
N TRP A 92 -18.43 5.88 -22.71
CA TRP A 92 -19.07 4.69 -23.29
C TRP A 92 -18.13 3.88 -24.18
N ASN A 93 -17.24 4.54 -24.93
CA ASN A 93 -16.19 3.85 -25.67
C ASN A 93 -15.27 3.07 -24.72
N SER A 94 -14.90 3.65 -23.56
CA SER A 94 -14.10 2.96 -22.54
C SER A 94 -14.84 1.78 -21.92
N VAL A 95 -16.12 1.90 -21.59
CA VAL A 95 -16.93 0.81 -21.00
C VAL A 95 -16.98 -0.38 -21.95
N VAL A 96 -17.34 -0.17 -23.22
CA VAL A 96 -17.48 -1.27 -24.19
C VAL A 96 -16.13 -1.88 -24.52
N LEU A 97 -15.11 -1.05 -24.76
CA LEU A 97 -13.77 -1.55 -25.04
C LEU A 97 -13.22 -2.39 -23.87
N ARG A 98 -13.37 -1.92 -22.64
CA ARG A 98 -12.95 -2.65 -21.43
C ARG A 98 -13.74 -3.93 -21.23
N PHE A 99 -15.02 -3.95 -21.59
CA PHE A 99 -15.82 -5.19 -21.52
C PHE A 99 -15.25 -6.26 -22.47
N LEU A 100 -14.88 -5.90 -23.70
CA LEU A 100 -14.22 -6.81 -24.62
C LEU A 100 -12.83 -7.25 -24.15
N LEU A 101 -12.04 -6.29 -23.66
CA LEU A 101 -10.72 -6.59 -23.09
C LEU A 101 -10.82 -7.46 -21.84
N ALA A 102 -11.85 -7.32 -21.02
CA ALA A 102 -12.13 -8.14 -19.85
C ALA A 102 -12.37 -9.61 -20.23
N ILE A 103 -13.09 -9.86 -21.32
CA ILE A 103 -13.29 -11.21 -21.86
C ILE A 103 -11.94 -11.80 -22.28
N VAL A 104 -11.15 -11.03 -23.05
CA VAL A 104 -9.81 -11.48 -23.48
C VAL A 104 -8.92 -11.78 -22.27
N ALA A 105 -8.88 -10.87 -21.28
CA ALA A 105 -8.11 -11.05 -20.06
C ALA A 105 -8.56 -12.30 -19.28
N GLY A 106 -9.86 -12.55 -19.18
CA GLY A 106 -10.43 -13.75 -18.53
C GLY A 106 -10.03 -15.04 -19.25
N VAL A 107 -10.13 -15.06 -20.56
CA VAL A 107 -9.72 -16.21 -21.40
C VAL A 107 -8.22 -16.47 -21.26
N VAL A 108 -7.39 -15.43 -21.39
CA VAL A 108 -5.91 -15.55 -21.24
C VAL A 108 -5.55 -16.03 -19.84
N THR A 109 -6.16 -15.48 -18.78
CA THR A 109 -5.92 -15.91 -17.40
C THR A 109 -6.26 -17.40 -17.22
N THR A 110 -7.41 -17.82 -17.71
CA THR A 110 -7.88 -19.20 -17.55
C THR A 110 -7.02 -20.17 -18.35
N ILE A 111 -6.78 -19.89 -19.63
CA ILE A 111 -5.97 -20.75 -20.50
C ILE A 111 -4.54 -20.85 -19.97
N SER A 112 -3.94 -19.75 -19.56
CA SER A 112 -2.59 -19.76 -18.99
C SER A 112 -2.51 -20.55 -17.67
N ALA A 113 -3.54 -20.48 -16.82
CA ALA A 113 -3.62 -21.28 -15.59
C ALA A 113 -3.71 -22.79 -15.89
N ILE A 114 -4.44 -23.19 -16.94
CA ILE A 114 -4.53 -24.59 -17.40
C ILE A 114 -3.19 -25.05 -17.98
N ILE A 115 -2.58 -24.27 -18.88
CA ILE A 115 -1.30 -24.62 -19.53
C ILE A 115 -0.19 -24.79 -18.49
N ILE A 116 -0.16 -23.96 -17.46
CA ILE A 116 0.82 -24.04 -16.38
C ILE A 116 0.56 -25.27 -15.49
N GLY A 117 -0.64 -25.85 -15.52
CA GLY A 117 -0.99 -27.08 -14.78
C GLY A 117 -1.37 -26.81 -13.33
N TYR A 118 -2.07 -25.72 -13.04
CA TYR A 118 -2.69 -25.50 -11.72
C TYR A 118 -3.83 -26.49 -11.47
N SER A 119 -4.11 -26.76 -10.19
CA SER A 119 -5.22 -27.62 -9.79
C SER A 119 -6.56 -27.09 -10.30
N PRO A 120 -7.56 -27.97 -10.56
CA PRO A 120 -8.89 -27.56 -11.02
C PRO A 120 -9.54 -26.52 -10.11
N GLU A 121 -9.30 -26.61 -8.81
CA GLU A 121 -9.82 -25.63 -7.83
C GLU A 121 -9.29 -24.23 -8.06
N ILE A 122 -7.98 -24.08 -8.36
CA ILE A 122 -7.35 -22.80 -8.68
C ILE A 122 -7.84 -22.27 -10.01
N VAL A 123 -7.98 -23.15 -11.03
CA VAL A 123 -8.52 -22.75 -12.35
C VAL A 123 -9.95 -22.23 -12.22
N ILE A 124 -10.81 -22.94 -11.46
CA ILE A 124 -12.18 -22.46 -11.16
C ILE A 124 -12.13 -21.12 -10.41
N GLY A 125 -11.24 -20.98 -9.44
CA GLY A 125 -11.02 -19.70 -8.74
C GLY A 125 -10.63 -18.56 -9.69
N CYS A 126 -9.78 -18.83 -10.69
CA CYS A 126 -9.41 -17.85 -11.73
C CYS A 126 -10.61 -17.48 -12.60
N ILE A 127 -11.41 -18.45 -13.03
CA ILE A 127 -12.65 -18.19 -13.81
C ILE A 127 -13.61 -17.32 -13.00
N LEU A 128 -13.84 -17.66 -11.73
CA LEU A 128 -14.70 -16.89 -10.84
C LEU A 128 -14.17 -15.47 -10.65
N PHE A 129 -12.87 -15.31 -10.37
CA PHE A 129 -12.30 -13.99 -10.16
C PHE A 129 -12.33 -13.11 -11.41
N THR A 130 -12.05 -13.69 -12.59
CA THR A 130 -12.02 -12.93 -13.85
C THR A 130 -13.39 -12.43 -14.28
N THR A 131 -14.50 -13.01 -13.78
CA THR A 131 -15.83 -12.43 -13.96
C THR A 131 -15.93 -11.03 -13.35
N SER A 132 -15.11 -10.72 -12.34
CA SER A 132 -15.03 -9.36 -11.78
C SER A 132 -14.62 -8.31 -12.80
N TYR A 133 -13.81 -8.65 -13.81
CA TYR A 133 -13.36 -7.72 -14.83
C TYR A 133 -14.49 -7.19 -15.69
N LEU A 134 -15.52 -8.02 -15.93
CA LEU A 134 -16.71 -7.61 -16.66
C LEU A 134 -17.47 -6.49 -15.92
N PHE A 135 -17.58 -6.63 -14.61
CA PHE A 135 -18.22 -5.61 -13.77
C PHE A 135 -17.32 -4.39 -13.55
N GLN A 136 -16.01 -4.59 -13.49
CA GLN A 136 -15.05 -3.51 -13.43
C GLN A 136 -14.99 -2.69 -14.74
N ALA A 137 -15.39 -3.27 -15.86
CA ALA A 137 -15.54 -2.53 -17.13
C ALA A 137 -16.52 -1.37 -17.03
N LEU A 138 -17.48 -1.42 -16.10
CA LEU A 138 -18.38 -0.30 -15.79
C LEU A 138 -17.90 0.53 -14.60
N LEU A 139 -17.49 -0.14 -13.49
CA LEU A 139 -17.13 0.55 -12.25
C LEU A 139 -15.91 1.47 -12.42
N ALA A 140 -14.89 1.02 -13.14
CA ALA A 140 -13.66 1.81 -13.26
C ALA A 140 -13.81 3.08 -14.12
N PRO A 141 -14.49 3.07 -15.28
CA PRO A 141 -14.84 4.32 -15.98
C PRO A 141 -15.74 5.25 -15.16
N LEU A 142 -16.67 4.73 -14.35
CA LEU A 142 -17.47 5.54 -13.41
C LEU A 142 -16.58 6.23 -12.38
N THR A 143 -15.61 5.49 -11.81
CA THR A 143 -14.63 6.06 -10.88
C THR A 143 -13.78 7.14 -11.56
N SER A 144 -13.31 6.88 -12.80
CA SER A 144 -12.55 7.85 -13.59
C SER A 144 -13.35 9.11 -13.88
N LEU A 145 -14.65 8.97 -14.20
CA LEU A 145 -15.56 10.08 -14.43
C LEU A 145 -15.71 10.95 -13.16
N VAL A 146 -15.93 10.33 -12.03
CA VAL A 146 -16.12 11.01 -10.73
C VAL A 146 -14.83 11.71 -10.30
N VAL A 147 -13.68 11.04 -10.39
CA VAL A 147 -12.37 11.62 -10.03
C VAL A 147 -11.98 12.74 -11.01
N GLY A 148 -12.15 12.52 -12.32
CA GLY A 148 -11.89 13.54 -13.34
C GLY A 148 -12.83 14.76 -13.24
N SER A 149 -14.02 14.59 -12.63
CA SER A 149 -14.92 15.67 -12.27
C SER A 149 -14.63 16.35 -10.94
N GLU A 150 -13.47 16.01 -10.30
CA GLU A 150 -13.01 16.56 -9.01
C GLU A 150 -13.91 16.18 -7.81
N ARG A 151 -14.78 15.17 -7.95
CA ARG A 151 -15.66 14.68 -6.88
C ARG A 151 -15.01 13.52 -6.11
N ILE A 152 -13.85 13.80 -5.49
CA ILE A 152 -13.07 12.83 -4.71
C ILE A 152 -13.88 12.32 -3.51
N ASP A 153 -14.81 13.13 -2.99
CA ASP A 153 -15.77 12.76 -1.93
C ASP A 153 -16.60 11.52 -2.31
N LEU A 154 -17.18 11.52 -3.52
CA LEU A 154 -17.95 10.39 -4.04
C LEU A 154 -17.07 9.17 -4.32
N SER A 155 -15.90 9.36 -4.92
CA SER A 155 -14.96 8.26 -5.16
C SER A 155 -14.56 7.56 -3.86
N SER A 156 -14.26 8.33 -2.82
CA SER A 156 -13.92 7.80 -1.50
C SER A 156 -15.09 7.07 -0.85
N LEU A 157 -16.32 7.63 -0.96
CA LEU A 157 -17.52 6.97 -0.46
C LEU A 157 -17.72 5.59 -1.09
N PHE A 158 -17.61 5.49 -2.42
CA PHE A 158 -17.81 4.22 -3.12
C PHE A 158 -16.67 3.22 -2.90
N ALA A 159 -15.45 3.69 -2.66
CA ALA A 159 -14.36 2.83 -2.20
C ALA A 159 -14.67 2.21 -0.82
N ILE A 160 -15.27 2.98 0.09
CA ILE A 160 -15.74 2.48 1.39
C ILE A 160 -16.90 1.48 1.21
N VAL A 161 -17.89 1.79 0.36
CA VAL A 161 -19.01 0.90 0.07
C VAL A 161 -18.51 -0.44 -0.46
N LEU A 162 -17.58 -0.43 -1.43
CA LEU A 162 -16.95 -1.63 -1.99
C LEU A 162 -16.30 -2.49 -0.89
N GLN A 163 -15.56 -1.85 0.00
CA GLN A 163 -14.86 -2.51 1.10
C GLN A 163 -15.82 -3.09 2.14
N VAL A 164 -16.84 -2.33 2.54
CA VAL A 164 -17.85 -2.76 3.52
C VAL A 164 -18.69 -3.92 2.98
N LEU A 165 -19.09 -3.88 1.72
CA LEU A 165 -19.80 -5.00 1.09
C LEU A 165 -18.93 -6.27 1.05
N PHE A 166 -17.63 -6.13 0.75
CA PHE A 166 -16.71 -7.26 0.83
C PHE A 166 -16.61 -7.83 2.26
N TRP A 167 -16.58 -6.99 3.29
CA TRP A 167 -16.59 -7.47 4.67
C TRP A 167 -17.89 -8.19 5.03
N ILE A 168 -19.05 -7.66 4.60
CA ILE A 168 -20.36 -8.31 4.84
C ILE A 168 -20.40 -9.69 4.18
N PHE A 169 -20.14 -9.76 2.87
CA PHE A 169 -20.17 -11.02 2.15
C PHE A 169 -19.11 -12.00 2.62
N GLY A 170 -17.89 -11.55 2.87
CA GLY A 170 -16.82 -12.37 3.41
C GLY A 170 -17.12 -12.90 4.81
N THR A 171 -17.78 -12.10 5.67
CA THR A 171 -18.23 -12.55 6.99
C THR A 171 -19.30 -13.64 6.86
N ILE A 172 -20.25 -13.49 5.93
CA ILE A 172 -21.26 -14.53 5.65
C ILE A 172 -20.57 -15.83 5.24
N VAL A 173 -19.61 -15.75 4.32
CA VAL A 173 -18.83 -16.92 3.86
C VAL A 173 -18.10 -17.61 5.01
N MET A 174 -17.46 -16.82 5.90
CA MET A 174 -16.76 -17.36 7.07
C MET A 174 -17.71 -18.03 8.06
N VAL A 175 -18.86 -17.43 8.36
CA VAL A 175 -19.87 -18.00 9.28
C VAL A 175 -20.46 -19.30 8.72
N MET A 176 -20.63 -19.38 7.40
CA MET A 176 -21.11 -20.58 6.73
C MET A 176 -20.04 -21.68 6.57
N GLY A 177 -18.77 -21.41 6.94
CA GLY A 177 -17.67 -22.37 6.80
C GLY A 177 -17.32 -22.72 5.36
N LEU A 178 -17.56 -21.81 4.42
CA LEU A 178 -17.34 -22.05 2.99
C LEU A 178 -15.86 -21.86 2.61
N GLY A 179 -15.40 -22.53 1.56
CA GLY A 179 -14.00 -22.50 1.10
C GLY A 179 -13.60 -21.21 0.40
N PHE A 180 -12.34 -21.16 -0.05
CA PHE A 180 -11.73 -19.94 -0.65
C PHE A 180 -12.45 -19.43 -1.89
N GLN A 181 -13.06 -20.31 -2.69
CA GLN A 181 -13.83 -19.93 -3.88
C GLN A 181 -14.99 -18.98 -3.53
N TRP A 182 -15.62 -19.18 -2.38
CA TRP A 182 -16.69 -18.31 -1.92
C TRP A 182 -16.18 -16.95 -1.44
N ILE A 183 -14.96 -16.89 -0.91
CA ILE A 183 -14.29 -15.58 -0.64
C ILE A 183 -13.98 -14.87 -1.96
N VAL A 184 -13.58 -15.61 -3.01
CA VAL A 184 -13.45 -15.06 -4.36
C VAL A 184 -14.79 -14.51 -4.87
N ILE A 185 -15.87 -15.28 -4.74
CA ILE A 185 -17.23 -14.83 -5.12
C ILE A 185 -17.64 -13.59 -4.33
N ALA A 186 -17.38 -13.55 -3.02
CA ALA A 186 -17.65 -12.36 -2.19
C ALA A 186 -16.92 -11.11 -2.69
N ASN A 187 -15.68 -11.30 -3.21
CA ASN A 187 -14.91 -10.22 -3.83
C ASN A 187 -15.47 -9.78 -5.19
N VAL A 188 -16.14 -10.69 -5.92
CA VAL A 188 -16.74 -10.40 -7.22
C VAL A 188 -18.10 -9.71 -7.08
N VAL A 189 -18.97 -10.22 -6.18
CA VAL A 189 -20.36 -9.76 -6.05
C VAL A 189 -20.48 -8.32 -5.54
N ASN A 190 -19.53 -7.82 -4.75
CA ASN A 190 -19.54 -6.45 -4.26
C ASN A 190 -19.36 -5.40 -5.38
N ILE A 191 -18.71 -5.77 -6.51
CA ILE A 191 -18.37 -4.86 -7.60
C ILE A 191 -19.63 -4.40 -8.38
N PRO A 192 -20.51 -5.30 -8.89
CA PRO A 192 -21.71 -4.89 -9.61
C PRO A 192 -22.66 -4.07 -8.72
N ILE A 193 -22.80 -4.41 -7.44
CA ILE A 193 -23.64 -3.64 -6.51
C ILE A 193 -23.08 -2.21 -6.38
N THR A 194 -21.78 -2.08 -6.16
CA THR A 194 -21.13 -0.78 -6.06
C THR A 194 -21.24 0.00 -7.37
N ALA A 195 -21.05 -0.67 -8.52
CA ALA A 195 -21.18 -0.05 -9.85
C ALA A 195 -22.58 0.51 -10.08
N LEU A 196 -23.63 -0.24 -9.73
CA LEU A 196 -25.02 0.21 -9.87
C LEU A 196 -25.32 1.39 -8.94
N LEU A 197 -24.90 1.34 -7.67
CA LEU A 197 -25.07 2.44 -6.72
C LEU A 197 -24.31 3.70 -7.19
N MET A 198 -23.09 3.53 -7.69
CA MET A 198 -22.28 4.63 -8.21
C MET A 198 -22.88 5.23 -9.48
N PHE A 199 -23.37 4.39 -10.40
CA PHE A 199 -24.07 4.83 -11.61
C PHE A 199 -25.32 5.65 -11.27
N TYR A 200 -26.14 5.18 -10.33
CA TYR A 200 -27.29 5.93 -9.82
C TYR A 200 -26.88 7.28 -9.22
N SER A 201 -25.81 7.30 -8.42
CA SER A 201 -25.29 8.52 -7.79
C SER A 201 -24.78 9.52 -8.83
N VAL A 202 -24.05 9.05 -9.84
CA VAL A 202 -23.56 9.88 -10.97
C VAL A 202 -24.72 10.53 -11.71
N ARG A 203 -25.81 9.77 -12.00
CA ARG A 203 -27.04 10.31 -12.60
C ARG A 203 -27.69 11.36 -11.73
N ARG A 204 -27.89 11.06 -10.46
CA ARG A 204 -28.55 11.97 -9.50
C ARG A 204 -27.79 13.29 -9.32
N ASN A 205 -26.47 13.25 -9.31
CA ASN A 205 -25.61 14.43 -9.15
C ASN A 205 -25.37 15.18 -10.47
N LYS A 206 -26.02 14.79 -11.58
CA LYS A 206 -25.88 15.41 -12.90
C LYS A 206 -24.42 15.51 -13.36
N LEU A 207 -23.57 14.59 -12.91
CA LEU A 207 -22.17 14.50 -13.37
C LEU A 207 -22.08 13.95 -14.81
N GLY A 208 -23.27 13.76 -15.42
CA GLY A 208 -23.47 13.27 -16.75
C GLY A 208 -23.08 11.80 -16.92
N PRO A 209 -24.00 10.82 -16.82
CA PRO A 209 -23.79 9.73 -17.72
C PRO A 209 -24.33 10.21 -19.01
N PRO A 210 -23.50 10.10 -19.83
CA PRO A 210 -23.53 10.52 -21.17
C PRO A 210 -24.63 9.78 -21.89
N LYS A 211 -25.16 10.44 -22.86
CA LYS A 211 -25.95 9.81 -23.91
C LYS A 211 -25.12 8.67 -24.48
N PHE A 212 -25.69 7.48 -24.55
CA PHE A 212 -25.01 6.32 -25.10
C PHE A 212 -24.53 6.63 -26.53
N HIS A 213 -23.23 6.74 -26.69
CA HIS A 213 -22.58 7.04 -27.96
C HIS A 213 -21.29 6.24 -28.08
N ILE A 214 -21.20 5.38 -29.07
CA ILE A 214 -20.06 4.52 -29.33
C ILE A 214 -19.58 4.77 -30.75
N THR A 215 -18.29 5.00 -30.88
CA THR A 215 -17.61 5.16 -32.16
C THR A 215 -16.40 4.26 -32.21
N MET A 216 -16.47 3.17 -32.96
CA MET A 216 -15.36 2.19 -33.04
C MET A 216 -14.06 2.81 -33.56
N ALA A 217 -14.16 3.88 -34.39
CA ALA A 217 -12.97 4.60 -34.87
C ALA A 217 -12.12 5.20 -33.73
N ASP A 218 -12.73 5.47 -32.57
CA ASP A 218 -12.03 6.05 -31.42
C ASP A 218 -11.27 4.99 -30.58
N TRP A 219 -11.52 3.71 -30.78
CA TRP A 219 -10.95 2.66 -29.93
C TRP A 219 -9.44 2.52 -30.09
N TRP A 220 -8.93 2.52 -31.32
CA TRP A 220 -7.50 2.43 -31.54
C TRP A 220 -6.72 3.65 -31.03
N PRO A 221 -7.15 4.89 -31.28
CA PRO A 221 -6.58 6.07 -30.63
C PRO A 221 -6.60 5.98 -29.09
N LEU A 222 -7.71 5.52 -28.50
CA LEU A 222 -7.87 5.35 -27.06
C LEU A 222 -6.86 4.32 -26.50
N ILE A 223 -6.76 3.14 -27.11
CA ILE A 223 -5.76 2.11 -26.72
C ILE A 223 -4.35 2.69 -26.80
N ARG A 224 -3.98 3.27 -27.93
CA ARG A 224 -2.63 3.81 -28.17
C ARG A 224 -2.26 4.87 -27.13
N ALA A 225 -3.20 5.74 -26.78
CA ALA A 225 -2.98 6.78 -25.78
C ALA A 225 -2.91 6.26 -24.34
N SER A 226 -3.57 5.13 -24.04
CA SER A 226 -3.56 4.50 -22.71
C SER A 226 -2.41 3.53 -22.48
N LEU A 227 -1.77 2.98 -23.52
CA LEU A 227 -0.68 1.99 -23.41
C LEU A 227 0.47 2.39 -22.46
N PRO A 228 0.94 3.64 -22.41
CA PRO A 228 1.99 4.02 -21.45
C PRO A 228 1.55 3.80 -19.98
N PHE A 229 0.28 4.08 -19.66
CA PHE A 229 -0.30 3.83 -18.33
C PHE A 229 -0.46 2.33 -18.08
N GLY A 230 -0.88 1.57 -19.10
CA GLY A 230 -0.97 0.11 -19.03
C GLY A 230 0.38 -0.55 -18.77
N ALA A 231 1.44 -0.11 -19.45
CA ALA A 231 2.79 -0.59 -19.23
C ALA A 231 3.29 -0.32 -17.79
N MET A 232 2.98 0.87 -17.25
CA MET A 232 3.28 1.19 -15.85
C MET A 232 2.52 0.26 -14.89
N GLN A 233 1.23 0.03 -15.13
CA GLN A 233 0.40 -0.84 -14.30
C GLN A 233 0.87 -2.30 -14.37
N LEU A 234 1.29 -2.78 -15.55
CA LEU A 234 1.86 -4.11 -15.73
C LEU A 234 3.15 -4.25 -14.92
N SER A 235 4.05 -3.26 -14.99
CA SER A 235 5.28 -3.26 -14.22
C SER A 235 5.03 -3.34 -12.71
N LEU A 236 4.04 -2.58 -12.22
CA LEU A 236 3.64 -2.63 -10.80
C LEU A 236 3.05 -4.00 -10.42
N SER A 237 2.17 -4.56 -11.26
CA SER A 237 1.59 -5.89 -11.01
C SER A 237 2.66 -6.98 -10.99
N PHE A 238 3.63 -6.89 -11.88
CA PHE A 238 4.80 -7.76 -11.90
C PHE A 238 5.58 -7.66 -10.58
N ALA A 239 5.94 -6.44 -10.17
CA ALA A 239 6.72 -6.21 -8.96
C ALA A 239 6.04 -6.73 -7.68
N TYR A 240 4.70 -6.71 -7.61
CA TYR A 240 3.96 -7.12 -6.41
C TYR A 240 3.47 -8.57 -6.42
N ARG A 241 3.52 -9.29 -7.53
CA ARG A 241 2.92 -10.63 -7.65
C ARG A 241 3.83 -11.72 -8.14
N MET A 242 4.99 -11.35 -8.70
CA MET A 242 5.87 -12.31 -9.35
C MET A 242 6.46 -13.33 -8.38
N ASP A 243 6.78 -12.90 -7.17
CA ASP A 243 7.22 -13.75 -6.07
C ASP A 243 6.20 -14.86 -5.75
N THR A 244 4.93 -14.48 -5.56
CA THR A 244 3.83 -15.42 -5.31
C THR A 244 3.63 -16.37 -6.49
N ILE A 245 3.74 -15.88 -7.73
CA ILE A 245 3.57 -16.68 -8.95
C ILE A 245 4.70 -17.69 -9.10
N ILE A 246 5.96 -17.30 -8.94
CA ILE A 246 7.11 -18.21 -9.02
C ILE A 246 7.03 -19.22 -7.87
N LEU A 247 6.74 -18.77 -6.66
CA LEU A 247 6.60 -19.64 -5.50
C LEU A 247 5.50 -20.69 -5.67
N SER A 248 4.37 -20.33 -6.30
CA SER A 248 3.27 -21.27 -6.55
C SER A 248 3.63 -22.41 -7.52
N ARG A 249 4.75 -22.29 -8.26
CA ARG A 249 5.24 -23.34 -9.17
C ARG A 249 6.35 -24.18 -8.58
N THR A 250 6.99 -23.72 -7.53
CA THR A 250 8.16 -24.35 -6.91
C THR A 250 7.88 -24.91 -5.52
N ALA A 251 6.73 -24.57 -4.93
CA ALA A 251 6.35 -24.96 -3.59
C ALA A 251 4.86 -25.34 -3.52
N THR A 252 4.44 -25.82 -2.35
CA THR A 252 3.03 -26.17 -2.08
C THR A 252 2.19 -24.92 -1.81
N GLU A 253 0.86 -25.07 -1.90
CA GLU A 253 -0.09 -23.99 -1.62
C GLU A 253 0.05 -23.47 -0.18
N GLN A 254 0.37 -24.32 0.79
CA GLN A 254 0.63 -23.93 2.18
C GLN A 254 1.81 -22.96 2.28
N VAL A 255 2.92 -23.24 1.58
CA VAL A 255 4.10 -22.36 1.56
C VAL A 255 3.77 -21.01 0.95
N VAL A 256 2.96 -20.98 -0.11
CA VAL A 256 2.42 -19.75 -0.69
C VAL A 256 1.56 -19.02 0.34
N GLY A 257 0.75 -19.74 1.10
CA GLY A 257 -0.08 -19.21 2.19
C GLY A 257 0.77 -18.55 3.27
N TRP A 258 1.81 -19.23 3.77
CA TRP A 258 2.73 -18.71 4.79
C TRP A 258 3.47 -17.45 4.33
N TYR A 259 3.98 -17.47 3.08
CA TYR A 259 4.64 -16.30 2.49
C TYR A 259 3.70 -15.09 2.43
N ASN A 260 2.48 -15.30 1.92
CA ASN A 260 1.52 -14.21 1.75
C ASN A 260 0.98 -13.67 3.08
N VAL A 261 0.96 -14.47 4.16
CA VAL A 261 0.69 -13.96 5.52
C VAL A 261 1.78 -12.99 5.95
N ALA A 262 3.06 -13.38 5.84
CA ALA A 262 4.20 -12.53 6.17
C ALA A 262 4.23 -11.25 5.32
N TYR A 263 4.02 -11.40 4.01
CA TYR A 263 4.01 -10.29 3.05
C TYR A 263 2.87 -9.29 3.34
N SER A 264 1.67 -9.77 3.67
CA SER A 264 0.53 -8.90 4.00
C SER A 264 0.74 -8.09 5.28
N LEU A 265 1.39 -8.66 6.30
CA LEU A 265 1.79 -7.95 7.51
C LEU A 265 2.80 -6.84 7.20
N THR A 266 3.82 -7.14 6.39
CA THR A 266 4.83 -6.18 5.96
C THR A 266 4.19 -5.03 5.17
N LEU A 267 3.31 -5.33 4.20
CA LEU A 267 2.58 -4.32 3.43
C LEU A 267 1.69 -3.42 4.30
N THR A 268 1.08 -3.98 5.35
CA THR A 268 0.25 -3.21 6.28
C THR A 268 1.10 -2.15 7.00
N LEU A 269 2.29 -2.52 7.46
CA LEU A 269 3.24 -1.60 8.10
C LEU A 269 3.81 -0.58 7.11
N LEU A 270 4.13 -0.99 5.88
CA LEU A 270 4.57 -0.08 4.81
C LEU A 270 3.55 1.01 4.50
N THR A 271 2.26 0.67 4.53
CA THR A 271 1.21 1.65 4.25
C THR A 271 1.18 2.78 5.28
N ALA A 272 1.46 2.48 6.55
CA ALA A 272 1.55 3.50 7.61
C ALA A 272 2.71 4.47 7.39
N THR A 273 3.85 3.98 6.88
CA THR A 273 5.03 4.81 6.63
C THR A 273 4.90 5.70 5.38
N ARG A 274 4.12 5.29 4.38
CA ARG A 274 3.88 6.07 3.15
C ARG A 274 3.17 7.40 3.42
N ALA A 275 2.31 7.48 4.43
CA ALA A 275 1.62 8.71 4.81
C ALA A 275 2.60 9.85 5.15
N TYR A 276 3.77 9.53 5.71
CA TYR A 276 4.83 10.52 5.95
C TYR A 276 5.37 11.11 4.64
N ASN A 277 5.61 10.27 3.64
CA ASN A 277 6.11 10.71 2.33
C ASN A 277 5.14 11.69 1.66
N GLU A 278 3.85 11.39 1.68
CA GLU A 278 2.80 12.24 1.11
C GLU A 278 2.73 13.62 1.80
N ALA A 279 2.95 13.66 3.11
CA ALA A 279 2.93 14.90 3.87
C ALA A 279 4.15 15.81 3.60
N VAL A 280 5.33 15.23 3.37
CA VAL A 280 6.59 15.98 3.22
C VAL A 280 6.84 16.44 1.79
N LEU A 281 6.41 15.65 0.80
CA LEU A 281 6.73 15.85 -0.61
C LEU A 281 6.37 17.25 -1.15
N PRO A 282 5.20 17.86 -0.85
CA PRO A 282 4.87 19.19 -1.34
C PRO A 282 5.80 20.29 -0.80
N SER A 283 6.22 20.15 0.46
CA SER A 283 7.14 21.11 1.10
C SER A 283 8.55 21.00 0.52
N LEU A 284 9.02 19.78 0.28
CA LEU A 284 10.31 19.53 -0.33
C LEU A 284 10.35 20.01 -1.79
N SER A 285 9.30 19.77 -2.56
CA SER A 285 9.20 20.21 -3.95
C SER A 285 9.23 21.73 -4.09
N ARG A 286 8.51 22.46 -3.23
CA ARG A 286 8.58 23.92 -3.18
C ARG A 286 9.95 24.41 -2.79
N ALA A 287 10.54 23.87 -1.73
CA ALA A 287 11.86 24.26 -1.25
C ALA A 287 12.94 24.01 -2.31
N TYR A 288 12.84 22.94 -3.08
CA TYR A 288 13.80 22.66 -4.14
C TYR A 288 13.84 23.75 -5.22
N ALA A 289 12.70 24.34 -5.56
CA ALA A 289 12.61 25.38 -6.57
C ALA A 289 13.13 26.76 -6.08
N THR A 290 13.04 27.05 -4.78
CA THR A 290 13.27 28.39 -4.23
C THR A 290 14.43 28.49 -3.25
N ALA A 291 14.77 27.42 -2.53
CA ALA A 291 15.75 27.40 -1.44
C ALA A 291 16.45 26.04 -1.33
N PRO A 292 17.50 25.78 -2.14
CA PRO A 292 18.19 24.48 -2.21
C PRO A 292 18.71 23.95 -0.86
N ASP A 293 19.21 24.81 0.01
CA ASP A 293 19.70 24.43 1.35
C ASP A 293 18.55 23.96 2.26
N THR A 294 17.40 24.61 2.14
CA THR A 294 16.18 24.19 2.85
C THR A 294 15.71 22.82 2.34
N ALA A 295 15.72 22.60 1.03
CA ALA A 295 15.38 21.32 0.43
C ALA A 295 16.31 20.21 0.92
N ARG A 296 17.61 20.48 0.97
CA ARG A 296 18.63 19.57 1.52
C ARG A 296 18.36 19.22 2.98
N SER A 297 18.04 20.22 3.80
CA SER A 297 17.70 20.02 5.21
C SER A 297 16.45 19.16 5.39
N ILE A 298 15.37 19.43 4.64
CA ILE A 298 14.15 18.66 4.65
C ILE A 298 14.43 17.20 4.24
N TYR A 299 15.22 16.99 3.18
CA TYR A 299 15.58 15.65 2.72
C TYR A 299 16.29 14.83 3.83
N PHE A 300 17.35 15.34 4.43
CA PHE A 300 18.09 14.62 5.47
C PHE A 300 17.26 14.39 6.73
N ARG A 301 16.41 15.33 7.09
CA ARG A 301 15.48 15.19 8.19
C ARG A 301 14.46 14.09 7.90
N SER A 302 13.97 14.00 6.67
CA SER A 302 13.03 12.96 6.25
C SER A 302 13.67 11.56 6.30
N VAL A 303 14.89 11.42 5.78
CA VAL A 303 15.63 10.14 5.84
C VAL A 303 15.85 9.71 7.30
N LYS A 304 16.22 10.65 8.18
CA LYS A 304 16.37 10.37 9.61
C LYS A 304 15.04 9.93 10.24
N MET A 305 13.92 10.57 9.90
CA MET A 305 12.60 10.21 10.40
C MET A 305 12.15 8.83 9.91
N MET A 306 12.44 8.48 8.65
CA MET A 306 12.17 7.14 8.12
C MET A 306 12.97 6.06 8.84
N ALA A 307 14.25 6.34 9.14
CA ALA A 307 15.07 5.43 9.92
C ALA A 307 14.58 5.32 11.39
N PHE A 308 14.15 6.44 11.98
CA PHE A 308 13.58 6.47 13.34
C PHE A 308 12.32 5.60 13.43
N LEU A 309 11.47 5.57 12.42
CA LEU A 309 10.26 4.74 12.39
C LEU A 309 10.56 3.32 11.90
N GLY A 310 11.39 3.15 10.88
CA GLY A 310 11.63 1.87 10.21
C GLY A 310 12.51 0.91 11.01
N LEU A 311 13.60 1.40 11.63
CA LEU A 311 14.55 0.53 12.32
C LEU A 311 13.95 -0.25 13.51
N PRO A 312 13.15 0.36 14.42
CA PRO A 312 12.51 -0.39 15.49
C PRO A 312 11.48 -1.41 14.97
N LEU A 313 10.78 -1.09 13.86
CA LEU A 313 9.85 -2.04 13.24
C LEU A 313 10.58 -3.26 12.68
N CYS A 314 11.73 -3.07 12.01
CA CYS A 314 12.52 -4.18 11.48
C CYS A 314 13.08 -5.05 12.58
N ILE A 315 13.80 -4.47 13.53
CA ILE A 315 14.49 -5.21 14.57
C ILE A 315 13.49 -5.85 15.54
N GLY A 316 12.52 -5.07 16.00
CA GLY A 316 11.48 -5.56 16.90
C GLY A 316 10.59 -6.60 16.21
N GLY A 317 10.20 -6.35 14.97
CA GLY A 317 9.37 -7.27 14.20
C GLY A 317 10.09 -8.57 13.85
N SER A 318 11.39 -8.56 13.53
CA SER A 318 12.17 -9.78 13.31
C SER A 318 12.26 -10.62 14.57
N ILE A 319 12.57 -10.00 15.72
CA ILE A 319 12.71 -10.70 17.01
C ILE A 319 11.35 -11.26 17.47
N LEU A 320 10.28 -10.51 17.28
CA LEU A 320 8.94 -10.90 17.71
C LEU A 320 8.14 -11.65 16.64
N ALA A 321 8.71 -11.93 15.47
CA ALA A 321 8.00 -12.53 14.33
C ALA A 321 7.24 -13.81 14.71
N ALA A 322 7.88 -14.74 15.42
CA ALA A 322 7.25 -15.98 15.86
C ALA A 322 6.07 -15.71 16.81
N ARG A 323 6.21 -14.74 17.73
CA ARG A 323 5.17 -14.37 18.68
C ARG A 323 4.02 -13.63 17.99
N ILE A 324 4.31 -12.76 17.03
CA ILE A 324 3.32 -12.06 16.22
C ILE A 324 2.46 -13.09 15.45
N ILE A 325 3.11 -14.01 14.75
CA ILE A 325 2.40 -15.05 14.00
C ILE A 325 1.57 -15.94 14.94
N ALA A 326 2.14 -16.43 16.05
CA ALA A 326 1.44 -17.29 17.01
C ALA A 326 0.29 -16.58 17.76
N THR A 327 0.27 -15.24 17.79
CA THR A 327 -0.79 -14.45 18.41
C THR A 327 -1.92 -14.16 17.43
N LEU A 328 -1.59 -13.86 16.16
CA LEU A 328 -2.55 -13.46 15.16
C LEU A 328 -3.18 -14.64 14.42
N TYR A 329 -2.42 -15.73 14.23
CA TYR A 329 -2.79 -16.82 13.34
C TYR A 329 -2.78 -18.18 14.04
N LYS A 330 -3.42 -19.15 13.42
CA LYS A 330 -3.45 -20.53 13.87
C LYS A 330 -2.04 -21.17 13.81
N PRO A 331 -1.78 -22.26 14.56
CA PRO A 331 -0.46 -22.90 14.63
C PRO A 331 0.11 -23.35 13.27
N GLU A 332 -0.74 -23.69 12.31
CA GLU A 332 -0.34 -24.08 10.95
C GLU A 332 0.44 -23.00 10.20
N TYR A 333 0.27 -21.72 10.58
CA TYR A 333 1.01 -20.58 10.03
C TYR A 333 2.38 -20.35 10.70
N ALA A 334 2.78 -21.16 11.66
CA ALA A 334 4.05 -20.95 12.37
C ALA A 334 5.28 -20.77 11.45
N PRO A 335 5.41 -21.49 10.29
CA PRO A 335 6.54 -21.29 9.39
C PRO A 335 6.59 -19.88 8.75
N ALA A 336 5.47 -19.16 8.69
CA ALA A 336 5.41 -17.78 8.18
C ALA A 336 6.27 -16.80 9.02
N ALA A 337 6.59 -17.17 10.27
CA ALA A 337 7.40 -16.35 11.15
C ALA A 337 8.81 -16.09 10.57
N LEU A 338 9.41 -17.09 9.93
CA LEU A 338 10.73 -16.94 9.31
C LEU A 338 10.68 -15.99 8.09
N ALA A 339 9.67 -16.14 7.26
CA ALA A 339 9.45 -15.21 6.13
C ALA A 339 9.21 -13.77 6.64
N LEU A 340 8.40 -13.60 7.71
CA LEU A 340 8.15 -12.29 8.30
C LEU A 340 9.42 -11.66 8.86
N ALA A 341 10.24 -12.45 9.57
CA ALA A 341 11.50 -11.97 10.17
C ALA A 341 12.47 -11.39 9.12
N ILE A 342 12.40 -11.90 7.89
CA ILE A 342 13.22 -11.42 6.78
C ILE A 342 12.50 -10.25 6.06
N LEU A 343 11.24 -10.45 5.65
CA LEU A 343 10.49 -9.46 4.87
C LEU A 343 10.34 -8.11 5.57
N ILE A 344 10.29 -8.08 6.91
CA ILE A 344 10.11 -6.83 7.63
C ILE A 344 11.29 -5.86 7.42
N TRP A 345 12.46 -6.37 7.00
CA TRP A 345 13.61 -5.54 6.61
C TRP A 345 13.41 -4.80 5.28
N ASP A 346 12.38 -5.15 4.52
CA ASP A 346 11.94 -4.40 3.36
C ASP A 346 11.50 -2.96 3.71
N ILE A 347 10.92 -2.76 4.91
CA ILE A 347 10.31 -1.49 5.31
C ILE A 347 11.24 -0.28 5.13
N PRO A 348 12.46 -0.21 5.72
CA PRO A 348 13.30 0.97 5.60
C PRO A 348 13.77 1.21 4.15
N PHE A 349 14.02 0.16 3.40
CA PHE A 349 14.50 0.28 2.02
C PHE A 349 13.38 0.71 1.07
N ASN A 350 12.20 0.09 1.16
CA ASN A 350 11.02 0.43 0.37
C ASN A 350 10.56 1.87 0.61
N VAL A 351 10.46 2.28 1.89
CA VAL A 351 10.07 3.65 2.24
C VAL A 351 11.07 4.66 1.71
N TYR A 352 12.37 4.36 1.81
CA TYR A 352 13.41 5.27 1.33
C TYR A 352 13.45 5.36 -0.19
N HIS A 353 13.37 4.23 -0.93
CA HIS A 353 13.38 4.29 -2.39
C HIS A 353 12.10 4.92 -2.95
N ALA A 354 10.93 4.65 -2.36
CA ALA A 354 9.67 5.29 -2.75
C ALA A 354 9.72 6.81 -2.54
N PHE A 355 10.27 7.26 -1.42
CA PHE A 355 10.53 8.69 -1.18
C PHE A 355 11.53 9.26 -2.19
N GLY A 356 12.62 8.55 -2.43
CA GLY A 356 13.63 8.95 -3.42
C GLY A 356 13.05 9.13 -4.82
N GLY A 357 12.20 8.20 -5.26
CA GLY A 357 11.48 8.30 -6.54
C GLY A 357 10.57 9.53 -6.61
N ALA A 358 9.80 9.78 -5.56
CA ALA A 358 8.90 10.93 -5.48
C ALA A 358 9.67 12.26 -5.49
N VAL A 359 10.78 12.35 -4.73
CA VAL A 359 11.68 13.51 -4.71
C VAL A 359 12.31 13.73 -6.08
N ALA A 360 12.83 12.69 -6.72
CA ALA A 360 13.47 12.80 -8.04
C ALA A 360 12.47 13.22 -9.13
N ASN A 361 11.21 12.74 -9.07
CA ASN A 361 10.13 13.19 -9.95
C ASN A 361 9.83 14.69 -9.74
N SER A 362 9.79 15.17 -8.49
CA SER A 362 9.60 16.60 -8.22
C SER A 362 10.74 17.48 -8.76
N MET A 363 11.91 16.88 -9.00
CA MET A 363 13.08 17.51 -9.60
C MET A 363 13.15 17.38 -11.14
N LYS A 364 12.06 16.96 -11.79
CA LYS A 364 11.97 16.72 -13.26
C LYS A 364 12.98 15.66 -13.76
N ASN A 365 13.24 14.62 -12.97
CA ASN A 365 14.12 13.52 -13.32
C ASN A 365 13.33 12.23 -13.63
N GLU A 366 12.11 12.34 -14.18
CA GLU A 366 11.19 11.22 -14.40
C GLU A 366 11.83 10.07 -15.21
N LYS A 367 12.63 10.41 -16.21
CA LYS A 367 13.33 9.41 -17.05
C LYS A 367 14.32 8.57 -16.24
N LYS A 368 15.08 9.20 -15.32
CA LYS A 368 16.02 8.48 -14.45
C LYS A 368 15.28 7.60 -13.45
N VAL A 369 14.19 8.12 -12.87
CA VAL A 369 13.31 7.38 -11.97
C VAL A 369 12.72 6.16 -12.67
N SER A 370 12.18 6.34 -13.87
CA SER A 370 11.63 5.24 -14.67
C SER A 370 12.69 4.17 -14.96
N ASN A 371 13.90 4.56 -15.34
CA ASN A 371 14.99 3.61 -15.58
C ASN A 371 15.36 2.82 -14.31
N ILE A 372 15.41 3.48 -13.14
CA ILE A 372 15.68 2.80 -11.86
C ILE A 372 14.59 1.76 -11.60
N PHE A 373 13.30 2.11 -11.71
CA PHE A 373 12.19 1.18 -11.46
C PHE A 373 12.16 0.01 -12.48
N ILE A 374 12.52 0.24 -13.74
CA ILE A 374 12.65 -0.84 -14.73
C ILE A 374 13.77 -1.81 -14.31
N VAL A 375 14.95 -1.28 -13.94
CA VAL A 375 16.05 -2.11 -13.45
C VAL A 375 15.67 -2.88 -12.19
N LEU A 376 14.95 -2.25 -11.27
CA LEU A 376 14.44 -2.92 -10.06
C LEU A 376 13.49 -4.07 -10.39
N SER A 377 12.57 -3.87 -11.34
CA SER A 377 11.62 -4.93 -11.74
C SER A 377 12.34 -6.11 -12.39
N VAL A 378 13.31 -5.84 -13.25
CA VAL A 378 14.15 -6.88 -13.88
C VAL A 378 15.00 -7.61 -12.84
N LEU A 379 15.65 -6.86 -11.94
CA LEU A 379 16.45 -7.42 -10.86
C LEU A 379 15.60 -8.30 -9.94
N ASN A 380 14.42 -7.82 -9.53
CA ASN A 380 13.48 -8.57 -8.71
C ASN A 380 13.10 -9.90 -9.36
N PHE A 381 12.77 -9.87 -10.67
CA PHE A 381 12.42 -11.07 -11.40
C PHE A 381 13.56 -12.11 -11.36
N PHE A 382 14.79 -11.72 -11.67
CA PHE A 382 15.92 -12.64 -11.67
C PHE A 382 16.29 -13.10 -10.25
N LEU A 383 16.26 -12.24 -9.26
CA LEU A 383 16.48 -12.62 -7.87
C LEU A 383 15.41 -13.61 -7.38
N ASN A 384 14.14 -13.39 -7.71
CA ASN A 384 13.08 -14.34 -7.40
C ASN A 384 13.33 -15.69 -8.06
N LEU A 385 13.69 -15.71 -9.34
CA LEU A 385 13.97 -16.96 -10.05
C LEU A 385 15.17 -17.72 -9.45
N ILE A 386 16.23 -17.01 -9.10
CA ILE A 386 17.46 -17.61 -8.56
C ILE A 386 17.28 -18.08 -7.11
N LEU A 387 16.57 -17.30 -6.28
CA LEU A 387 16.50 -17.56 -4.85
C LEU A 387 15.29 -18.41 -4.45
N ILE A 388 14.13 -18.30 -5.14
CA ILE A 388 12.94 -19.06 -4.80
C ILE A 388 13.14 -20.56 -5.09
N ILE A 389 13.77 -20.91 -6.20
CA ILE A 389 13.96 -22.33 -6.58
C ILE A 389 14.66 -23.12 -5.46
N PRO A 390 15.82 -22.68 -4.90
CA PRO A 390 16.50 -23.41 -3.83
C PRO A 390 15.96 -23.15 -2.40
N LEU A 391 15.37 -21.97 -2.14
CA LEU A 391 15.06 -21.52 -0.78
C LEU A 391 13.55 -21.30 -0.52
N GLY A 392 12.68 -21.51 -1.52
CA GLY A 392 11.25 -21.34 -1.38
C GLY A 392 10.86 -19.94 -0.89
N MET A 393 9.98 -19.84 0.11
CA MET A 393 9.50 -18.57 0.67
C MET A 393 10.62 -17.71 1.30
N ILE A 394 11.68 -18.33 1.79
CA ILE A 394 12.85 -17.60 2.31
C ILE A 394 13.56 -16.88 1.17
N GLY A 395 13.70 -17.55 0.03
CA GLY A 395 14.25 -16.98 -1.20
C GLY A 395 13.44 -15.80 -1.71
N ALA A 396 12.10 -15.92 -1.73
CA ALA A 396 11.19 -14.83 -2.08
C ALA A 396 11.37 -13.62 -1.14
N SER A 397 11.48 -13.89 0.17
CA SER A 397 11.69 -12.84 1.17
C SER A 397 13.02 -12.10 0.97
N PHE A 398 14.11 -12.82 0.73
CA PHE A 398 15.40 -12.20 0.42
C PHE A 398 15.39 -11.45 -0.92
N ALA A 399 14.76 -11.99 -1.96
CA ALA A 399 14.68 -11.34 -3.26
C ALA A 399 14.01 -9.95 -3.15
N THR A 400 12.92 -9.86 -2.39
CA THR A 400 12.20 -8.60 -2.14
C THR A 400 13.09 -7.59 -1.41
N VAL A 401 13.68 -7.98 -0.27
CA VAL A 401 14.56 -7.11 0.53
C VAL A 401 15.79 -6.64 -0.25
N LEU A 402 16.44 -7.54 -0.99
CA LEU A 402 17.62 -7.21 -1.79
C LEU A 402 17.29 -6.26 -2.95
N THR A 403 16.13 -6.44 -3.58
CA THR A 403 15.64 -5.53 -4.63
C THR A 403 15.46 -4.13 -4.08
N ASP A 404 14.75 -3.97 -2.96
CA ASP A 404 14.46 -2.67 -2.39
C ASP A 404 15.70 -2.01 -1.78
N MET A 405 16.62 -2.81 -1.24
CA MET A 405 17.94 -2.34 -0.83
C MET A 405 18.73 -1.78 -2.00
N TRP A 406 18.72 -2.45 -3.16
CA TRP A 406 19.35 -1.94 -4.39
C TRP A 406 18.69 -0.62 -4.84
N GLY A 407 17.35 -0.54 -4.82
CA GLY A 407 16.61 0.69 -5.13
C GLY A 407 16.99 1.85 -4.20
N ALA A 408 17.08 1.57 -2.92
CA ALA A 408 17.53 2.53 -1.92
C ALA A 408 18.96 3.01 -2.20
N ALA A 409 19.88 2.10 -2.58
CA ALA A 409 21.24 2.44 -2.93
C ALA A 409 21.31 3.35 -4.19
N GLN A 410 20.52 3.07 -5.24
CA GLN A 410 20.47 3.90 -6.45
C GLN A 410 20.05 5.35 -6.12
N PHE A 411 18.99 5.53 -5.32
CA PHE A 411 18.56 6.88 -4.91
C PHE A 411 19.56 7.52 -3.95
N TYR A 412 20.21 6.76 -3.06
CA TYR A 412 21.28 7.28 -2.23
C TYR A 412 22.43 7.87 -3.07
N PHE A 413 22.95 7.14 -4.06
CA PHE A 413 24.01 7.63 -4.93
C PHE A 413 23.55 8.84 -5.75
N MET A 414 22.31 8.83 -6.28
CA MET A 414 21.76 9.95 -7.01
C MET A 414 21.73 11.24 -6.16
N PHE A 415 21.29 11.16 -4.90
CA PHE A 415 21.19 12.33 -4.03
C PHE A 415 22.51 12.72 -3.39
N ARG A 416 23.44 11.78 -3.18
CA ARG A 416 24.81 12.10 -2.74
C ARG A 416 25.50 13.08 -3.70
N TYR A 417 25.37 12.84 -5.00
CA TYR A 417 25.90 13.75 -6.02
C TYR A 417 25.14 15.09 -6.06
N ARG A 418 23.83 15.04 -5.88
CA ARG A 418 22.98 16.22 -6.04
C ARG A 418 23.05 17.18 -4.85
N PHE A 419 23.07 16.66 -3.65
CA PHE A 419 23.09 17.48 -2.42
C PHE A 419 24.50 17.63 -1.81
N GLY A 420 25.53 17.09 -2.44
CA GLY A 420 26.93 17.26 -2.03
C GLY A 420 27.28 16.69 -0.65
N ALA A 421 26.46 15.81 -0.09
CA ALA A 421 26.72 15.18 1.20
C ALA A 421 26.08 13.78 1.27
N GLY A 422 26.83 12.84 1.86
CA GLY A 422 26.29 11.52 2.21
C GLY A 422 25.23 11.60 3.32
N LEU A 423 24.56 10.49 3.54
CA LEU A 423 23.66 10.31 4.69
C LEU A 423 24.40 10.67 5.98
N GLN A 424 23.68 11.25 6.96
CA GLN A 424 24.21 11.49 8.28
C GLN A 424 24.38 10.17 9.05
N PHE A 425 25.30 9.32 8.59
CA PHE A 425 25.50 7.97 9.11
C PHE A 425 25.61 7.92 10.62
N ARG A 426 26.23 8.91 11.26
CA ARG A 426 26.35 8.98 12.72
C ARG A 426 24.98 8.97 13.42
N ASN A 427 23.99 9.69 12.86
CA ASN A 427 22.65 9.71 13.42
C ASN A 427 21.89 8.38 13.15
N LEU A 428 22.10 7.79 11.97
CA LEU A 428 21.52 6.49 11.64
C LEU A 428 22.08 5.38 12.54
N ILE A 429 23.40 5.35 12.77
CA ILE A 429 24.06 4.40 13.69
C ILE A 429 23.52 4.55 15.12
N ARG A 430 23.31 5.76 15.59
CA ARG A 430 22.74 6.01 16.92
C ARG A 430 21.32 5.48 17.05
N LEU A 431 20.47 5.70 16.02
CA LEU A 431 19.12 5.17 15.97
C LEU A 431 19.12 3.64 15.85
N ALA A 432 20.04 3.07 15.06
CA ALA A 432 20.20 1.63 14.95
C ALA A 432 20.64 1.00 16.29
N GLY A 433 21.59 1.62 16.98
CA GLY A 433 22.01 1.19 18.33
C GLY A 433 20.85 1.21 19.33
N ALA A 434 20.05 2.28 19.33
CA ALA A 434 18.84 2.36 20.18
C ALA A 434 17.83 1.26 19.82
N ALA A 435 17.63 0.96 18.53
CA ALA A 435 16.74 -0.10 18.08
C ALA A 435 17.26 -1.50 18.40
N VAL A 436 18.57 -1.74 18.36
CA VAL A 436 19.19 -3.01 18.78
C VAL A 436 18.96 -3.23 20.27
N ILE A 437 19.23 -2.22 21.12
CA ILE A 437 18.97 -2.33 22.57
C ILE A 437 17.49 -2.59 22.83
N MET A 438 16.59 -1.89 22.15
CA MET A 438 15.15 -2.17 22.19
C MET A 438 14.85 -3.63 21.83
N GLY A 439 15.50 -4.16 20.79
CA GLY A 439 15.32 -5.55 20.36
C GLY A 439 15.78 -6.54 21.43
N ILE A 440 16.92 -6.29 22.08
CA ILE A 440 17.41 -7.10 23.19
C ILE A 440 16.38 -7.10 24.35
N VAL A 441 15.84 -5.92 24.67
CA VAL A 441 14.79 -5.81 25.70
C VAL A 441 13.53 -6.57 25.28
N ALA A 442 13.09 -6.45 24.02
CA ALA A 442 11.94 -7.19 23.50
C ALA A 442 12.15 -8.71 23.60
N TYR A 443 13.34 -9.20 23.24
CA TYR A 443 13.70 -10.60 23.36
C TYR A 443 13.70 -11.07 24.83
N TRP A 444 14.31 -10.30 25.71
CA TRP A 444 14.34 -10.62 27.16
C TRP A 444 12.93 -10.65 27.75
N LEU A 445 12.12 -9.63 27.50
CA LEU A 445 10.72 -9.57 27.92
C LEU A 445 9.88 -10.75 27.37
N SER A 446 10.15 -11.18 26.14
CA SER A 446 9.43 -12.30 25.53
C SER A 446 9.68 -13.65 26.22
N ASN A 447 10.80 -13.79 26.94
CA ASN A 447 11.16 -15.00 27.66
C ASN A 447 10.78 -14.97 29.17
N LEU A 448 10.23 -13.84 29.66
CA LEU A 448 9.78 -13.74 31.05
C LEU A 448 8.46 -14.47 31.26
N ALA A 449 8.43 -15.46 32.16
CA ALA A 449 7.22 -16.22 32.53
C ALA A 449 6.09 -15.31 33.04
N LEU A 450 6.44 -14.25 33.78
CA LEU A 450 5.48 -13.29 34.34
C LEU A 450 4.64 -12.62 33.23
N ILE A 451 5.27 -12.27 32.09
CA ILE A 451 4.58 -11.61 30.98
C ILE A 451 3.68 -12.60 30.23
N ASN A 452 4.08 -13.87 30.17
CA ASN A 452 3.29 -14.91 29.50
C ASN A 452 1.97 -15.20 30.22
N ASN A 453 1.83 -14.87 31.51
CA ASN A 453 0.59 -15.00 32.26
C ASN A 453 -0.54 -14.07 31.78
N PHE A 454 -0.23 -13.00 31.05
CA PHE A 454 -1.23 -12.07 30.49
C PHE A 454 -1.90 -12.59 29.21
N GLY A 455 -1.68 -13.85 28.84
CA GLY A 455 -2.18 -14.43 27.60
C GLY A 455 -1.44 -13.91 26.35
N LYS A 456 -1.75 -14.48 25.19
CA LYS A 456 -1.02 -14.17 23.92
C LYS A 456 -1.09 -12.69 23.54
N TRP A 457 -2.29 -12.10 23.55
CA TRP A 457 -2.51 -10.70 23.18
C TRP A 457 -1.95 -9.71 24.19
N GLY A 458 -2.23 -9.94 25.50
CA GLY A 458 -1.76 -9.07 26.56
C GLY A 458 -0.23 -9.03 26.62
N SER A 459 0.42 -10.20 26.54
CA SER A 459 1.87 -10.29 26.52
C SER A 459 2.50 -9.57 25.32
N LEU A 460 1.93 -9.73 24.09
CA LEU A 460 2.44 -9.06 22.89
C LEU A 460 2.32 -7.53 23.02
N VAL A 461 1.17 -7.02 23.47
CA VAL A 461 0.95 -5.58 23.68
C VAL A 461 1.91 -5.00 24.72
N ILE A 462 2.12 -5.69 25.84
CA ILE A 462 3.06 -5.27 26.90
C ILE A 462 4.49 -5.22 26.36
N ILE A 463 4.93 -6.27 25.65
CA ILE A 463 6.29 -6.33 25.10
C ILE A 463 6.51 -5.21 24.08
N ILE A 464 5.59 -5.03 23.13
CA ILE A 464 5.70 -3.97 22.12
C ILE A 464 5.69 -2.60 22.79
N GLY A 465 4.77 -2.36 23.72
CA GLY A 465 4.65 -1.07 24.42
C GLY A 465 5.89 -0.73 25.25
N ALA A 466 6.38 -1.67 26.06
CA ALA A 466 7.58 -1.47 26.87
C ALA A 466 8.82 -1.26 25.99
N SER A 467 8.99 -2.06 24.94
CA SER A 467 10.10 -1.93 24.01
C SER A 467 10.06 -0.60 23.25
N ALA A 468 8.87 -0.15 22.84
CA ALA A 468 8.69 1.15 22.18
C ALA A 468 9.08 2.32 23.12
N VAL A 469 8.70 2.24 24.41
CA VAL A 469 9.10 3.24 25.40
C VAL A 469 10.62 3.27 25.57
N VAL A 470 11.25 2.11 25.69
CA VAL A 470 12.73 2.01 25.77
C VAL A 470 13.38 2.63 24.52
N TYR A 471 12.87 2.30 23.33
CA TYR A 471 13.39 2.88 22.09
C TYR A 471 13.27 4.41 22.07
N LEU A 472 12.11 4.94 22.43
CA LEU A 472 11.86 6.39 22.42
C LEU A 472 12.81 7.10 23.39
N ILE A 473 13.03 6.54 24.59
CA ILE A 473 13.97 7.07 25.58
C ILE A 473 15.38 7.07 25.00
N LEU A 474 15.85 5.91 24.50
CA LEU A 474 17.19 5.77 23.96
C LEU A 474 17.43 6.67 22.74
N ALA A 475 16.47 6.73 21.81
CA ALA A 475 16.55 7.60 20.65
C ALA A 475 16.62 9.09 21.04
N TRP A 476 15.84 9.48 22.07
CA TRP A 476 15.87 10.85 22.60
C TRP A 476 17.22 11.23 23.19
N PHE A 477 17.85 10.36 23.96
CA PHE A 477 19.13 10.63 24.61
C PHE A 477 20.34 10.32 23.73
N SER A 478 20.19 9.58 22.62
CA SER A 478 21.29 9.19 21.71
C SER A 478 22.00 10.40 21.06
N GLY A 479 21.39 11.59 21.08
CA GLY A 479 21.89 12.75 20.35
C GLY A 479 21.66 12.66 18.83
N ALA A 480 20.77 11.78 18.38
CA ALA A 480 20.37 11.72 16.97
C ALA A 480 19.50 12.91 16.56
N PHE A 481 18.75 13.48 17.50
CA PHE A 481 17.90 14.64 17.29
C PHE A 481 18.56 15.95 17.75
N THR A 482 18.49 16.98 16.91
CA THR A 482 18.95 18.34 17.25
C THR A 482 18.01 18.97 18.28
N THR A 483 18.48 20.01 18.97
CA THR A 483 17.69 20.77 19.95
C THR A 483 16.38 21.31 19.34
N SER A 484 16.46 21.85 18.13
CA SER A 484 15.29 22.35 17.39
C SER A 484 14.25 21.25 17.09
N GLU A 485 14.70 20.05 16.69
CA GLU A 485 13.81 18.91 16.45
C GLU A 485 13.16 18.43 17.74
N ARG A 486 13.90 18.36 18.84
CA ARG A 486 13.35 18.02 20.15
C ARG A 486 12.27 19.00 20.60
N GLN A 487 12.48 20.31 20.42
CA GLN A 487 11.48 21.34 20.71
C GLN A 487 10.21 21.18 19.87
N GLN A 488 10.34 20.79 18.59
CA GLN A 488 9.18 20.54 17.74
C GLN A 488 8.39 19.30 18.20
N PHE A 489 9.07 18.22 18.59
CA PHE A 489 8.42 17.03 19.14
C PHE A 489 7.69 17.31 20.46
N THR A 490 8.34 18.03 21.39
CA THR A 490 7.71 18.41 22.66
C THR A 490 6.52 19.35 22.43
N GLY A 491 6.65 20.32 21.52
CA GLY A 491 5.55 21.22 21.16
C GLY A 491 4.35 20.48 20.55
N LEU A 492 4.60 19.47 19.69
CA LEU A 492 3.55 18.62 19.13
C LEU A 492 2.88 17.77 20.21
N ALA A 493 3.67 17.13 21.08
CA ALA A 493 3.16 16.31 22.18
C ALA A 493 2.28 17.13 23.15
N LEU A 494 2.71 18.36 23.50
CA LEU A 494 1.92 19.25 24.35
C LEU A 494 0.61 19.70 23.69
N ARG A 495 0.62 19.95 22.37
CA ARG A 495 -0.60 20.27 21.62
C ARG A 495 -1.58 19.08 21.60
N VAL A 496 -1.09 17.88 21.34
CA VAL A 496 -1.93 16.66 21.34
C VAL A 496 -2.49 16.39 22.74
N MET A 497 -1.67 16.51 23.79
CA MET A 497 -2.14 16.37 25.18
C MET A 497 -3.17 17.45 25.55
N GLY A 498 -2.99 18.68 25.12
CA GLY A 498 -3.93 19.77 25.32
C GLY A 498 -5.28 19.51 24.62
N LEU A 499 -5.25 18.94 23.40
CA LEU A 499 -6.47 18.54 22.70
C LEU A 499 -7.17 17.38 23.36
N LEU A 500 -6.42 16.37 23.86
CA LEU A 500 -6.97 15.23 24.58
C LEU A 500 -7.58 15.67 25.92
N ARG A 501 -6.91 16.53 26.70
CA ARG A 501 -7.46 17.09 27.94
C ARG A 501 -8.77 17.83 27.72
N ARG A 502 -8.86 18.66 26.65
CA ARG A 502 -10.10 19.37 26.29
C ARG A 502 -11.23 18.43 25.88
N LYS A 503 -10.93 17.29 25.18
CA LYS A 503 -11.95 16.31 24.77
C LYS A 503 -12.42 15.39 25.90
N LEU A 504 -11.54 15.10 26.88
CA LEU A 504 -11.84 14.21 28.00
C LEU A 504 -12.47 14.95 29.20
N GLY A 505 -12.77 16.26 29.05
CA GLY A 505 -13.43 17.02 30.11
C GLY A 505 -12.56 17.36 31.32
N PHE A 506 -11.25 17.12 31.26
CA PHE A 506 -10.29 17.57 32.27
C PHE A 506 -9.93 19.05 31.97
N ALA A 507 -10.94 19.93 32.06
CA ALA A 507 -10.68 21.37 32.16
C ALA A 507 -10.35 21.65 33.62
N ALA A 508 -9.13 22.12 33.87
CA ALA A 508 -8.80 22.86 35.09
C ALA A 508 -9.16 24.32 34.85
#